data_f2653650c6270f86ba9bd55aa560dfd7
#
_entry.id   f2653650c6270f86ba9bd55aa560dfd7
#
_cell.length_a   1.000
_cell.length_b   1.000
_cell.length_c   1.000
_cell.angle_alpha   90.00
_cell.angle_beta   90.00
_cell.angle_gamma   90.00
#
_symmetry.space_group_name_H-M   'P 1'
#
loop_
_entity.id
_entity.type
_entity.pdbx_description
1 polymer ?
#
loop_
_entity_poly.entity_id
_entity_poly.type
_entity_poly.pdbx_seq_one_letter_code
_entity_poly.pdbx_strand_id
1 'polypeptide(L)' 'MPPIPNGNVKDGDYCRVIDGTHKGKSGTVRDINTSASGHVTITVVQANGDRFKTLARNVTVVPRPR' A
#
# COMPACT_ATOMS: atom_id res chain seq x y z
N MET A 1 -1.67 -16.46 8.33
CA MET A 1 -1.13 -15.35 9.10
C MET A 1 -1.93 -14.11 8.79
N PRO A 2 -2.39 -13.37 9.80
CA PRO A 2 -3.13 -12.15 9.49
C PRO A 2 -2.24 -11.11 8.80
N PRO A 3 -2.81 -10.28 7.94
CA PRO A 3 -2.03 -9.21 7.31
C PRO A 3 -1.50 -8.25 8.36
N ILE A 4 -0.34 -7.67 8.08
CA ILE A 4 0.27 -6.70 8.98
C ILE A 4 -0.01 -5.31 8.41
N PRO A 5 -0.84 -4.50 9.08
CA PRO A 5 -1.10 -3.14 8.64
C PRO A 5 0.07 -2.22 9.00
N ASN A 6 -0.07 -0.96 8.64
CA ASN A 6 0.73 0.16 9.12
C ASN A 6 2.23 0.07 8.89
N GLY A 7 2.65 0.01 7.69
CA GLY A 7 4.02 0.37 7.39
C GLY A 7 4.99 -0.76 7.16
N ASN A 8 4.57 -2.00 7.32
CA ASN A 8 5.44 -3.13 7.06
C ASN A 8 5.29 -3.68 5.64
N VAL A 9 5.11 -2.77 4.70
CA VAL A 9 5.00 -3.15 3.29
C VAL A 9 6.38 -3.08 2.63
N LYS A 10 6.57 -3.86 1.60
CA LYS A 10 7.80 -3.88 0.80
C LYS A 10 7.46 -3.61 -0.65
N ASP A 11 8.43 -3.08 -1.38
CA ASP A 11 8.29 -2.91 -2.82
C ASP A 11 7.95 -4.26 -3.46
N GLY A 12 6.91 -4.26 -4.27
CA GLY A 12 6.43 -5.48 -4.92
C GLY A 12 5.33 -6.22 -4.18
N ASP A 13 5.07 -5.87 -2.92
CA ASP A 13 3.97 -6.48 -2.18
C ASP A 13 2.63 -6.09 -2.79
N TYR A 14 1.67 -6.99 -2.71
CA TYR A 14 0.30 -6.67 -3.06
C TYR A 14 -0.43 -6.19 -1.80
N CYS A 15 -1.17 -5.11 -1.92
CA CYS A 15 -1.82 -4.52 -0.76
C CYS A 15 -3.24 -4.06 -1.08
N ARG A 16 -4.00 -3.83 -0.02
CA ARG A 16 -5.34 -3.28 -0.10
C ARG A 16 -5.43 -2.06 0.80
N VAL A 17 -6.01 -0.99 0.30
CA VAL A 17 -6.19 0.23 1.09
C VAL A 17 -7.39 0.03 2.02
N ILE A 18 -7.16 0.20 3.31
CA ILE A 18 -8.16 -0.05 4.34
C ILE A 18 -8.67 1.24 4.99
N ASP A 19 -8.06 2.37 4.67
CA ASP A 19 -8.46 3.65 5.25
C ASP A 19 -8.06 4.79 4.32
N GLY A 20 -8.65 5.96 4.54
CA GLY A 20 -8.35 7.15 3.78
C GLY A 20 -9.14 7.28 2.50
N THR A 21 -8.73 8.24 1.66
CA THR A 21 -9.44 8.58 0.43
C THR A 21 -9.54 7.42 -0.55
N HIS A 22 -8.53 6.55 -0.57
CA HIS A 22 -8.46 5.44 -1.53
C HIS A 22 -8.96 4.12 -0.96
N LYS A 23 -9.69 4.16 0.15
CA LYS A 23 -10.19 2.95 0.80
C LYS A 23 -10.92 2.04 -0.19
N GLY A 24 -10.59 0.75 -0.15
CA GLY A 24 -11.19 -0.26 -1.02
C GLY A 24 -10.40 -0.56 -2.28
N LYS A 25 -9.41 0.28 -2.60
CA LYS A 25 -8.56 0.03 -3.76
C LYS A 25 -7.44 -0.93 -3.39
N SER A 26 -6.89 -1.61 -4.38
CA SER A 26 -5.79 -2.54 -4.17
C SER A 26 -4.81 -2.47 -5.33
N GLY A 27 -3.60 -2.94 -5.09
CA GLY A 27 -2.58 -2.93 -6.12
C GLY A 27 -1.21 -3.32 -5.57
N THR A 28 -0.19 -3.12 -6.38
CA THR A 28 1.19 -3.45 -6.04
C THR A 28 1.89 -2.24 -5.44
N VAL A 29 2.60 -2.46 -4.35
CA VAL A 29 3.37 -1.41 -3.67
C VAL A 29 4.61 -1.07 -4.49
N ARG A 30 4.82 0.23 -4.71
CA ARG A 30 6.01 0.76 -5.36
C ARG A 30 6.45 2.03 -4.65
N ASP A 31 7.71 2.43 -4.85
CA ASP A 31 8.24 3.74 -4.44
C ASP A 31 7.96 4.06 -2.97
N ILE A 32 8.47 3.22 -2.08
CA ILE A 32 8.31 3.43 -0.65
C ILE A 32 9.23 4.58 -0.22
N ASN A 33 8.63 5.60 0.40
CA ASN A 33 9.36 6.77 0.89
C ASN A 33 9.05 7.00 2.36
N THR A 34 10.09 7.28 3.14
CA THR A 34 9.93 7.63 4.55
C THR A 34 10.28 9.10 4.72
N SER A 35 9.35 9.87 5.28
CA SER A 35 9.59 11.29 5.54
C SER A 35 10.46 11.48 6.77
N ALA A 36 10.98 12.70 6.93
CA ALA A 36 11.80 13.05 8.10
C ALA A 36 11.04 12.88 9.40
N SER A 37 9.72 13.01 9.38
CA SER A 37 8.88 12.82 10.57
C SER A 37 8.49 11.36 10.81
N GLY A 38 8.99 10.44 10.00
CA GLY A 38 8.73 9.01 10.18
C GLY A 38 7.49 8.49 9.48
N HIS A 39 6.80 9.31 8.71
CA HIS A 39 5.65 8.84 7.93
C HIS A 39 6.13 8.11 6.68
N VAL A 40 5.57 6.94 6.44
CA VAL A 40 5.91 6.13 5.26
C VAL A 40 4.80 6.29 4.23
N THR A 41 5.19 6.73 3.05
CA THR A 41 4.28 6.89 1.90
C THR A 41 4.65 5.87 0.84
N ILE A 42 3.64 5.31 0.20
CA ILE A 42 3.84 4.34 -0.86
C ILE A 42 3.04 4.75 -2.10
N THR A 43 3.49 4.28 -3.25
CA THR A 43 2.71 4.34 -4.48
C THR A 43 2.07 2.97 -4.70
N VAL A 44 0.78 2.95 -4.97
CA VAL A 44 0.05 1.72 -5.27
C VAL A 44 -0.30 1.73 -6.75
N VAL A 45 0.11 0.67 -7.45
CA VAL A 45 -0.18 0.52 -8.88
C VAL A 45 -1.28 -0.53 -9.03
N GLN A 46 -2.42 -0.10 -9.52
CA GLN A 46 -3.57 -0.97 -9.72
C GLN A 46 -3.40 -1.83 -10.98
N ALA A 47 -4.19 -2.89 -11.07
CA ALA A 47 -4.11 -3.82 -12.21
C ALA A 47 -4.39 -3.13 -13.55
N ASN A 48 -5.20 -2.07 -13.55
CA ASN A 48 -5.50 -1.31 -14.76
C ASN A 48 -4.42 -0.29 -15.13
N GLY A 49 -3.33 -0.22 -14.37
CA GLY A 49 -2.23 0.71 -14.60
C GLY A 49 -2.36 2.02 -13.87
N ASP A 50 -3.49 2.31 -13.25
CA ASP A 50 -3.63 3.51 -12.44
C ASP A 50 -2.76 3.42 -11.20
N ARG A 51 -2.18 4.55 -10.82
CA ARG A 51 -1.36 4.63 -9.62
C ARG A 51 -1.76 5.81 -8.76
N PHE A 52 -1.62 5.63 -7.46
CA PHE A 52 -1.90 6.69 -6.49
C PHE A 52 -0.97 6.54 -5.30
N LYS A 53 -0.80 7.63 -4.56
CA LYS A 53 0.00 7.63 -3.33
C LYS A 53 -0.89 7.57 -2.13
N THR A 54 -0.45 6.83 -1.11
CA THR A 54 -1.17 6.74 0.15
C THR A 54 -0.17 6.44 1.27
N LEU A 55 -0.62 6.58 2.51
CA LEU A 55 0.22 6.24 3.65
C LEU A 55 0.29 4.71 3.79
N ALA A 56 1.48 4.21 4.13
CA ALA A 56 1.66 2.78 4.33
C ALA A 56 0.75 2.24 5.43
N ARG A 57 0.47 3.05 6.45
CA ARG A 57 -0.44 2.64 7.55
C ARG A 57 -1.89 2.49 7.11
N ASN A 58 -2.24 3.02 5.94
CA ASN A 58 -3.60 2.93 5.40
C ASN A 58 -3.81 1.71 4.54
N VAL A 59 -2.81 0.85 4.43
CA VAL A 59 -2.91 -0.37 3.61
C VAL A 59 -2.56 -1.58 4.45
N THR A 60 -3.01 -2.74 4.00
CA THR A 60 -2.60 -4.02 4.56
C THR A 60 -2.11 -4.92 3.44
N VAL A 61 -1.07 -5.69 3.72
CA VAL A 61 -0.56 -6.66 2.76
C VAL A 61 -1.54 -7.82 2.67
N VAL A 62 -1.93 -8.15 1.45
CA VAL A 62 -2.87 -9.24 1.19
C VAL A 62 -2.28 -10.17 0.14
N PRO A 63 -2.77 -11.42 0.06
CA PRO A 63 -2.31 -12.32 -0.99
C PRO A 63 -2.61 -11.74 -2.37
N ARG A 64 -1.64 -11.90 -3.28
CA ARG A 64 -1.84 -11.45 -4.66
C ARG A 64 -2.91 -12.30 -5.32
N PRO A 65 -3.90 -11.69 -5.97
CA PRO A 65 -4.89 -12.47 -6.69
C PRO A 65 -4.26 -13.17 -7.88
N ARG A 66 -4.83 -14.26 -8.24
CA ARG A 66 -4.38 -15.03 -9.41
C ARG A 66 -5.20 -14.69 -10.62
#